data_c1c6d70a9187699554a0200ca8d2fcbf
#
_entry.id   c1c6d70a9187699554a0200ca8d2fcbf
#
_cell.length_a   1.000
_cell.length_b   1.000
_cell.length_c   1.000
_cell.angle_alpha   90.00
_cell.angle_beta   90.00
_cell.angle_gamma   90.00
#
_symmetry.space_group_name_H-M   'P 1'
#
loop_
_entity.id
_entity.type
_entity.pdbx_description
1 polymer ?
#
loop_
_entity_poly.entity_id
_entity_poly.type
_entity_poly.pdbx_seq_one_letter_code
_entity_poly.pdbx_strand_id
1 'polypeptide(L)'
;GYYDSAGLDIQAMIDYSREHEDSLEGYSEADSISNDELLTLDVDVLAPCAKEDQITKRNAGDIKAKIISEGANGPTSPRADAILRENGCTVIPDILANAGGVTVSYFEWVQDRQGYFWTLERVNRRLDRMMHKALDDVFDKAKEHDVTLRIGAYVLAIKKVADALELRGIYA
;
A
#
# COMPACT_ATOMS: atom_id res chain seq x y z
N GLY A 1 10.66 15.83 -5.05
CA GLY A 1 11.31 14.54 -4.80
C GLY A 1 12.80 14.58 -5.10
N TYR A 2 13.45 13.45 -4.88
CA TYR A 2 14.88 13.28 -5.17
C TYR A 2 15.10 12.00 -5.97
N TYR A 3 16.09 12.02 -6.83
CA TYR A 3 16.45 10.90 -7.70
C TYR A 3 17.96 10.75 -7.79
N ASP A 4 18.43 9.52 -7.77
CA ASP A 4 19.79 9.13 -8.11
C ASP A 4 19.76 7.79 -8.85
N SER A 5 20.38 7.72 -10.01
CA SER A 5 20.45 6.50 -10.83
C SER A 5 21.24 5.36 -10.17
N ALA A 6 22.16 5.68 -9.26
CA ALA A 6 22.92 4.73 -8.45
C ALA A 6 22.18 4.29 -7.16
N GLY A 7 21.04 4.92 -6.88
CA GLY A 7 20.26 4.75 -5.67
C GLY A 7 20.55 5.81 -4.62
N LEU A 8 19.51 6.22 -3.89
CA LEU A 8 19.59 7.22 -2.83
C LEU A 8 20.25 6.65 -1.57
N ASP A 9 21.17 7.40 -0.95
CA ASP A 9 21.63 7.11 0.41
C ASP A 9 20.58 7.57 1.43
N ILE A 10 19.68 6.64 1.76
CA ILE A 10 18.55 6.91 2.67
C ILE A 10 19.04 7.30 4.06
N GLN A 11 20.16 6.73 4.55
CA GLN A 11 20.67 7.09 5.88
C GLN A 11 21.19 8.53 5.89
N ALA A 12 21.95 8.94 4.87
CA ALA A 12 22.41 10.32 4.73
C ALA A 12 21.24 11.31 4.63
N MET A 13 20.18 10.96 3.89
CA MET A 13 18.94 11.77 3.81
C MET A 13 18.23 11.90 5.15
N ILE A 14 18.14 10.82 5.94
CA ILE A 14 17.54 10.86 7.28
C ILE A 14 18.36 11.75 8.21
N ASP A 15 19.67 11.63 8.19
CA ASP A 15 20.56 12.43 9.06
C ASP A 15 20.50 13.91 8.67
N TYR A 16 20.51 14.22 7.36
CA TYR A 16 20.30 15.57 6.86
C TYR A 16 18.94 16.15 7.32
N SER A 17 17.85 15.39 7.17
CA SER A 17 16.51 15.84 7.57
C SER A 17 16.43 16.18 9.06
N ARG A 18 17.03 15.36 9.94
CA ARG A 18 17.08 15.63 11.38
C ARG A 18 17.82 16.93 11.75
N GLU A 19 18.82 17.31 10.97
CA GLU A 19 19.58 18.54 11.16
C GLU A 19 18.90 19.78 10.56
N HIS A 20 17.84 19.57 9.71
CA HIS A 20 17.18 20.62 8.94
C HIS A 20 15.66 20.63 9.17
N GLU A 21 15.22 20.58 10.43
CA GLU A 21 13.80 20.72 10.84
C GLU A 21 12.86 19.71 10.15
N ASP A 22 13.32 18.46 10.02
CA ASP A 22 12.62 17.37 9.31
C ASP A 22 12.35 17.67 7.82
N SER A 23 13.16 18.55 7.22
CA SER A 23 13.09 18.89 5.80
C SER A 23 14.26 18.30 5.02
N LEU A 24 14.00 17.97 3.76
CA LEU A 24 15.03 17.61 2.78
C LEU A 24 15.33 18.78 1.82
N GLU A 25 14.75 19.95 2.03
CA GLU A 25 14.99 21.10 1.17
C GLU A 25 16.48 21.49 1.18
N GLY A 26 17.07 21.59 -0.01
CA GLY A 26 18.49 21.90 -0.15
C GLY A 26 19.44 20.69 -0.07
N TYR A 27 18.95 19.47 0.07
CA TYR A 27 19.80 18.29 -0.02
C TYR A 27 20.48 18.20 -1.39
N SER A 28 21.82 18.14 -1.42
CA SER A 28 22.63 18.31 -2.64
C SER A 28 23.20 17.02 -3.23
N GLU A 29 23.08 15.89 -2.51
CA GLU A 29 23.68 14.61 -2.91
C GLU A 29 22.78 13.79 -3.86
N ALA A 30 21.67 14.39 -4.34
CA ALA A 30 20.76 13.76 -5.29
C ALA A 30 20.04 14.82 -6.14
N ASP A 31 19.59 14.42 -7.32
CA ASP A 31 18.86 15.30 -8.24
C ASP A 31 17.47 15.61 -7.69
N SER A 32 17.13 16.89 -7.59
CA SER A 32 15.79 17.32 -7.22
C SER A 32 14.84 17.17 -8.41
N ILE A 33 13.73 16.45 -8.24
CA ILE A 33 12.71 16.22 -9.24
C ILE A 33 11.31 16.59 -8.73
N SER A 34 10.41 16.94 -9.63
CA SER A 34 9.01 17.19 -9.32
C SER A 34 8.28 15.91 -8.92
N ASN A 35 7.08 16.05 -8.34
CA ASN A 35 6.23 14.90 -8.03
C ASN A 35 5.78 14.16 -9.29
N ASP A 36 5.45 14.88 -10.36
CA ASP A 36 5.02 14.27 -11.62
C ASP A 36 6.16 13.49 -12.28
N GLU A 37 7.39 14.00 -12.26
CA GLU A 37 8.56 13.28 -12.73
C GLU A 37 8.82 12.01 -11.89
N LEU A 38 8.73 12.12 -10.57
CA LEU A 38 8.91 10.99 -9.67
C LEU A 38 7.91 9.86 -9.94
N LEU A 39 6.63 10.20 -10.12
CA LEU A 39 5.59 9.21 -10.37
C LEU A 39 5.74 8.50 -11.73
N THR A 40 6.38 9.14 -12.70
CA THR A 40 6.55 8.62 -14.07
C THR A 40 7.95 8.06 -14.35
N LEU A 41 8.78 7.89 -13.32
CA LEU A 41 10.08 7.24 -13.44
C LEU A 41 9.95 5.82 -14.01
N ASP A 42 10.95 5.40 -14.78
CA ASP A 42 11.06 4.03 -15.27
C ASP A 42 11.62 3.14 -14.15
N VAL A 43 10.71 2.59 -13.35
CA VAL A 43 11.03 1.74 -12.20
C VAL A 43 10.21 0.44 -12.24
N ASP A 44 10.68 -0.60 -11.59
CA ASP A 44 9.91 -1.85 -11.49
C ASP A 44 8.74 -1.71 -10.52
N VAL A 45 8.95 -1.00 -9.40
CA VAL A 45 7.95 -0.82 -8.33
C VAL A 45 7.82 0.64 -7.97
N LEU A 46 6.57 1.12 -7.94
CA LEU A 46 6.20 2.44 -7.43
C LEU A 46 5.36 2.27 -6.16
N ALA A 47 5.75 2.94 -5.08
CA ALA A 47 5.03 2.88 -3.81
C ALA A 47 4.52 4.27 -3.39
N PRO A 48 3.30 4.68 -3.76
CA PRO A 48 2.69 5.92 -3.31
C PRO A 48 2.26 5.78 -1.84
N CYS A 49 2.99 6.44 -0.93
CA CYS A 49 2.80 6.27 0.52
C CYS A 49 2.34 7.55 1.25
N ALA A 50 2.26 8.70 0.56
CA ALA A 50 2.08 9.98 1.24
C ALA A 50 0.64 10.49 1.23
N LYS A 51 -0.02 10.57 0.07
CA LYS A 51 -1.31 11.25 -0.11
C LYS A 51 -2.24 10.49 -1.04
N GLU A 52 -3.55 10.77 -0.89
CA GLU A 52 -4.59 10.38 -1.83
C GLU A 52 -4.44 11.12 -3.17
N ASP A 53 -5.09 10.57 -4.21
CA ASP A 53 -5.24 11.17 -5.55
C ASP A 53 -3.92 11.59 -6.24
N GLN A 54 -2.83 10.86 -5.98
CA GLN A 54 -1.54 11.10 -6.65
C GLN A 54 -1.53 10.54 -8.07
N ILE A 55 -2.13 9.37 -8.28
CA ILE A 55 -2.26 8.73 -9.58
C ILE A 55 -3.70 8.92 -10.07
N THR A 56 -3.85 9.75 -11.08
CA THR A 56 -5.14 10.14 -11.64
C THR A 56 -5.19 9.82 -13.14
N LYS A 57 -6.34 10.01 -13.79
CA LYS A 57 -6.44 9.85 -15.25
C LYS A 57 -5.47 10.74 -16.03
N ARG A 58 -4.90 11.80 -15.40
CA ARG A 58 -3.99 12.74 -16.08
C ARG A 58 -2.60 12.16 -16.28
N ASN A 59 -2.11 11.36 -15.31
CA ASN A 59 -0.76 10.83 -15.31
C ASN A 59 -0.69 9.30 -15.37
N ALA A 60 -1.81 8.59 -15.19
CA ALA A 60 -1.83 7.13 -15.20
C ALA A 60 -1.32 6.52 -16.53
N GLY A 61 -1.52 7.22 -17.65
CA GLY A 61 -1.01 6.79 -18.95
C GLY A 61 0.51 6.85 -19.09
N ASP A 62 1.16 7.69 -18.29
CA ASP A 62 2.61 7.92 -18.32
C ASP A 62 3.37 7.09 -17.27
N ILE A 63 2.65 6.37 -16.40
CA ILE A 63 3.25 5.47 -15.41
C ILE A 63 3.94 4.31 -16.11
N LYS A 64 5.22 4.10 -15.79
CA LYS A 64 6.06 3.05 -16.37
C LYS A 64 6.29 1.88 -15.41
N ALA A 65 5.94 2.04 -14.14
CA ALA A 65 6.10 1.00 -13.14
C ALA A 65 5.28 -0.25 -13.50
N LYS A 66 5.88 -1.42 -13.32
CA LYS A 66 5.21 -2.72 -13.52
C LYS A 66 4.27 -3.05 -12.38
N ILE A 67 4.64 -2.63 -11.17
CA ILE A 67 3.90 -2.88 -9.94
C ILE A 67 3.72 -1.56 -9.20
N ILE A 68 2.49 -1.29 -8.74
CA ILE A 68 2.19 -0.23 -7.79
C ILE A 68 1.76 -0.87 -6.48
N SER A 69 2.41 -0.50 -5.36
CA SER A 69 2.03 -0.93 -4.01
C SER A 69 1.53 0.27 -3.22
N GLU A 70 0.23 0.34 -2.96
CA GLU A 70 -0.41 1.50 -2.37
C GLU A 70 -0.24 1.53 -0.84
N GLY A 71 0.76 2.27 -0.36
CA GLY A 71 0.97 2.51 1.07
C GLY A 71 0.03 3.58 1.64
N ALA A 72 -0.28 4.63 0.87
CA ALA A 72 -1.29 5.62 1.25
C ALA A 72 -2.72 5.08 1.06
N ASN A 73 -3.71 5.75 1.67
CA ASN A 73 -5.11 5.48 1.38
C ASN A 73 -5.56 6.24 0.14
N GLY A 74 -6.18 5.54 -0.83
CA GLY A 74 -6.71 6.13 -2.04
C GLY A 74 -5.71 6.87 -2.94
N PRO A 75 -4.45 6.42 -3.10
CA PRO A 75 -3.47 7.17 -3.90
C PRO A 75 -3.80 7.12 -5.40
N THR A 76 -4.53 6.11 -5.83
CA THR A 76 -4.95 5.92 -7.23
C THR A 76 -6.45 6.12 -7.36
N SER A 77 -6.84 7.07 -8.20
CA SER A 77 -8.26 7.33 -8.47
C SER A 77 -8.90 6.17 -9.26
N PRO A 78 -10.23 5.94 -9.14
CA PRO A 78 -10.90 4.84 -9.84
C PRO A 78 -10.74 4.86 -11.37
N ARG A 79 -10.62 6.05 -11.96
CA ARG A 79 -10.41 6.19 -13.41
C ARG A 79 -8.98 5.84 -13.80
N ALA A 80 -8.01 6.12 -12.95
CA ALA A 80 -6.62 5.74 -13.18
C ALA A 80 -6.42 4.21 -13.10
N ASP A 81 -7.12 3.55 -12.19
CA ASP A 81 -7.05 2.08 -12.02
C ASP A 81 -7.35 1.33 -13.34
N ALA A 82 -8.34 1.79 -14.09
CA ALA A 82 -8.67 1.22 -15.40
C ALA A 82 -7.53 1.41 -16.43
N ILE A 83 -6.94 2.62 -16.48
CA ILE A 83 -5.82 2.93 -17.40
C ILE A 83 -4.59 2.09 -17.06
N LEU A 84 -4.26 1.98 -15.78
CA LEU A 84 -3.13 1.17 -15.31
C LEU A 84 -3.31 -0.31 -15.68
N ARG A 85 -4.53 -0.84 -15.54
CA ARG A 85 -4.84 -2.22 -15.97
C ARG A 85 -4.64 -2.41 -17.48
N GLU A 86 -5.13 -1.48 -18.29
CA GLU A 86 -4.96 -1.50 -19.75
C GLU A 86 -3.48 -1.47 -20.15
N ASN A 87 -2.65 -0.74 -19.40
CA ASN A 87 -1.20 -0.67 -19.58
C ASN A 87 -0.44 -1.88 -19.01
N GLY A 88 -1.14 -2.87 -18.42
CA GLY A 88 -0.53 -4.07 -17.86
C GLY A 88 0.17 -3.85 -16.50
N CYS A 89 -0.06 -2.73 -15.84
CA CYS A 89 0.46 -2.47 -14.50
C CYS A 89 -0.35 -3.23 -13.44
N THR A 90 0.34 -3.93 -12.55
CA THR A 90 -0.29 -4.61 -11.42
C THR A 90 -0.39 -3.67 -10.23
N VAL A 91 -1.60 -3.37 -9.77
CA VAL A 91 -1.83 -2.54 -8.58
C VAL A 91 -2.16 -3.44 -7.39
N ILE A 92 -1.32 -3.42 -6.35
CA ILE A 92 -1.61 -3.99 -5.04
C ILE A 92 -2.35 -2.90 -4.25
N PRO A 93 -3.68 -3.06 -4.03
CA PRO A 93 -4.51 -1.98 -3.54
C PRO A 93 -4.26 -1.65 -2.07
N ASP A 94 -4.52 -0.42 -1.69
CA ASP A 94 -4.37 0.13 -0.34
C ASP A 94 -5.03 -0.73 0.74
N ILE A 95 -6.26 -1.17 0.52
CA ILE A 95 -7.00 -2.05 1.44
C ILE A 95 -6.23 -3.34 1.80
N LEU A 96 -5.26 -3.74 0.98
CA LEU A 96 -4.37 -4.87 1.23
C LEU A 96 -2.97 -4.41 1.63
N ALA A 97 -2.34 -3.54 0.83
CA ALA A 97 -0.93 -3.20 0.97
C ALA A 97 -0.61 -2.52 2.31
N ASN A 98 -1.51 -1.65 2.80
CA ASN A 98 -1.31 -0.92 4.06
C ASN A 98 -2.00 -1.56 5.28
N ALA A 99 -2.64 -2.71 5.13
CA ALA A 99 -3.39 -3.38 6.20
C ALA A 99 -2.52 -3.90 7.36
N GLY A 100 -1.20 -3.89 7.22
CA GLY A 100 -0.28 -4.29 8.28
C GLY A 100 -0.44 -3.47 9.56
N GLY A 101 -0.59 -2.16 9.44
CA GLY A 101 -0.78 -1.26 10.58
C GLY A 101 -2.02 -1.60 11.41
N VAL A 102 -3.18 -1.73 10.76
CA VAL A 102 -4.44 -2.07 11.44
C VAL A 102 -4.42 -3.49 12.02
N THR A 103 -3.71 -4.41 11.37
CA THR A 103 -3.52 -5.78 11.88
C THR A 103 -2.74 -5.79 13.19
N VAL A 104 -1.67 -5.00 13.29
CA VAL A 104 -0.88 -4.87 14.51
C VAL A 104 -1.68 -4.16 15.61
N SER A 105 -2.46 -3.15 15.30
CA SER A 105 -3.39 -2.51 16.24
C SER A 105 -4.42 -3.51 16.80
N TYR A 106 -4.92 -4.42 15.94
CA TYR A 106 -5.77 -5.51 16.42
C TYR A 106 -5.03 -6.45 17.38
N PHE A 107 -3.76 -6.78 17.11
CA PHE A 107 -2.95 -7.59 18.04
C PHE A 107 -2.73 -6.88 19.37
N GLU A 108 -2.51 -5.56 19.36
CA GLU A 108 -2.41 -4.74 20.57
C GLU A 108 -3.70 -4.87 21.39
N TRP A 109 -4.85 -4.62 20.79
CA TRP A 109 -6.14 -4.78 21.45
C TRP A 109 -6.35 -6.18 22.04
N VAL A 110 -5.96 -7.25 21.33
CA VAL A 110 -6.05 -8.63 21.84
C VAL A 110 -5.18 -8.82 23.07
N GLN A 111 -3.95 -8.30 23.07
CA GLN A 111 -3.00 -8.38 24.19
C GLN A 111 -3.53 -7.62 25.41
N ASP A 112 -4.05 -6.42 25.21
CA ASP A 112 -4.66 -5.62 26.28
C ASP A 112 -5.84 -6.34 26.92
N ARG A 113 -6.72 -6.93 26.12
CA ARG A 113 -7.86 -7.71 26.61
C ARG A 113 -7.46 -8.97 27.37
N GLN A 114 -6.32 -9.59 27.03
CA GLN A 114 -5.79 -10.78 27.70
C GLN A 114 -4.91 -10.45 28.90
N GLY A 115 -4.44 -9.21 29.03
CA GLY A 115 -3.45 -8.80 30.03
C GLY A 115 -2.11 -9.53 29.87
N TYR A 116 -1.77 -9.94 28.65
CA TYR A 116 -0.55 -10.70 28.37
C TYR A 116 0.09 -10.24 27.06
N PHE A 117 1.31 -9.72 27.16
CA PHE A 117 2.03 -9.14 26.02
C PHE A 117 2.85 -10.20 25.27
N TRP A 118 2.86 -10.07 23.95
CA TRP A 118 3.62 -10.92 23.07
C TRP A 118 5.01 -10.35 22.81
N THR A 119 5.97 -11.22 22.49
CA THR A 119 7.27 -10.77 22.00
C THR A 119 7.13 -10.18 20.60
N LEU A 120 8.03 -9.25 20.24
CA LEU A 120 8.09 -8.65 18.91
C LEU A 120 8.16 -9.72 17.81
N GLU A 121 8.96 -10.78 18.02
CA GLU A 121 9.06 -11.89 17.08
C GLU A 121 7.72 -12.59 16.85
N ARG A 122 6.93 -12.77 17.91
CA ARG A 122 5.59 -13.37 17.82
C ARG A 122 4.62 -12.48 17.03
N VAL A 123 4.68 -11.17 17.27
CA VAL A 123 3.88 -10.18 16.53
C VAL A 123 4.24 -10.24 15.05
N ASN A 124 5.53 -10.11 14.71
CA ASN A 124 6.00 -10.09 13.32
C ASN A 124 5.65 -11.39 12.58
N ARG A 125 5.85 -12.55 13.18
CA ARG A 125 5.49 -13.84 12.56
C ARG A 125 3.99 -13.98 12.31
N ARG A 126 3.15 -13.44 13.19
CA ARG A 126 1.69 -13.45 13.00
C ARG A 126 1.26 -12.47 11.91
N LEU A 127 1.85 -11.28 11.90
CA LEU A 127 1.62 -10.28 10.88
C LEU A 127 1.97 -10.83 9.50
N ASP A 128 3.20 -11.35 9.35
CA ASP A 128 3.69 -11.94 8.11
C ASP A 128 2.72 -12.99 7.55
N ARG A 129 2.33 -13.97 8.38
CA ARG A 129 1.38 -15.00 7.98
C ARG A 129 0.01 -14.44 7.58
N MET A 130 -0.49 -13.40 8.28
CA MET A 130 -1.80 -12.83 7.97
C MET A 130 -1.74 -12.03 6.67
N MET A 131 -0.68 -11.27 6.44
CA MET A 131 -0.51 -10.48 5.22
C MET A 131 -0.33 -11.38 3.99
N HIS A 132 0.52 -12.41 4.07
CA HIS A 132 0.68 -13.39 2.97
C HIS A 132 -0.64 -14.10 2.65
N LYS A 133 -1.36 -14.59 3.69
CA LYS A 133 -2.66 -15.22 3.46
C LYS A 133 -3.66 -14.27 2.81
N ALA A 134 -3.71 -13.01 3.24
CA ALA A 134 -4.60 -12.02 2.66
C ALA A 134 -4.25 -11.73 1.20
N LEU A 135 -2.96 -11.67 0.87
CA LEU A 135 -2.47 -11.50 -0.49
C LEU A 135 -2.93 -12.66 -1.38
N ASP A 136 -2.67 -13.91 -0.95
CA ASP A 136 -3.08 -15.11 -1.69
C ASP A 136 -4.60 -15.15 -1.90
N ASP A 137 -5.39 -14.92 -0.85
CA ASP A 137 -6.85 -14.90 -0.91
C ASP A 137 -7.36 -13.85 -1.91
N VAL A 138 -6.72 -12.67 -2.00
CA VAL A 138 -7.07 -11.60 -2.94
C VAL A 138 -6.70 -11.97 -4.37
N PHE A 139 -5.50 -12.52 -4.59
CA PHE A 139 -5.08 -13.00 -5.91
C PHE A 139 -6.02 -14.10 -6.43
N ASP A 140 -6.38 -15.05 -5.59
CA ASP A 140 -7.32 -16.12 -5.95
C ASP A 140 -8.68 -15.56 -6.35
N LYS A 141 -9.21 -14.58 -5.58
CA LYS A 141 -10.49 -13.93 -5.89
C LYS A 141 -10.44 -13.10 -7.17
N ALA A 142 -9.36 -12.36 -7.37
CA ALA A 142 -9.18 -11.58 -8.59
C ALA A 142 -9.13 -12.49 -9.83
N LYS A 143 -8.43 -13.61 -9.72
CA LYS A 143 -8.34 -14.63 -10.79
C LYS A 143 -9.66 -15.35 -11.03
N GLU A 144 -10.39 -15.73 -9.96
CA GLU A 144 -11.69 -16.42 -10.04
C GLU A 144 -12.71 -15.60 -10.84
N HIS A 145 -12.69 -14.27 -10.66
CA HIS A 145 -13.68 -13.35 -11.24
C HIS A 145 -13.15 -12.60 -12.47
N ASP A 146 -11.90 -12.81 -12.88
CA ASP A 146 -11.21 -12.05 -13.96
C ASP A 146 -11.29 -10.52 -13.74
N VAL A 147 -10.93 -10.08 -12.54
CA VAL A 147 -10.97 -8.67 -12.14
C VAL A 147 -9.62 -8.20 -11.60
N THR A 148 -9.49 -6.88 -11.33
CA THR A 148 -8.29 -6.32 -10.68
C THR A 148 -8.17 -6.82 -9.23
N LEU A 149 -6.95 -6.76 -8.66
CA LEU A 149 -6.73 -7.09 -7.25
C LEU A 149 -7.58 -6.22 -6.33
N ARG A 150 -7.82 -4.96 -6.68
CA ARG A 150 -8.70 -4.06 -5.94
C ARG A 150 -10.12 -4.61 -5.86
N ILE A 151 -10.69 -5.00 -6.99
CA ILE A 151 -12.05 -5.57 -7.01
C ILE A 151 -12.07 -6.91 -6.29
N GLY A 152 -11.05 -7.77 -6.47
CA GLY A 152 -10.91 -9.03 -5.74
C GLY A 152 -10.89 -8.83 -4.23
N ALA A 153 -10.13 -7.82 -3.75
CA ALA A 153 -10.08 -7.45 -2.34
C ALA A 153 -11.45 -7.00 -1.80
N TYR A 154 -12.17 -6.15 -2.54
CA TYR A 154 -13.53 -5.74 -2.14
C TYR A 154 -14.51 -6.91 -2.12
N VAL A 155 -14.50 -7.77 -3.13
CA VAL A 155 -15.36 -8.98 -3.16
C VAL A 155 -15.11 -9.84 -1.92
N LEU A 156 -13.83 -10.10 -1.59
CA LEU A 156 -13.45 -10.87 -0.41
C LEU A 156 -13.88 -10.21 0.89
N ALA A 157 -13.67 -8.90 1.04
CA ALA A 157 -13.98 -8.15 2.25
C ALA A 157 -15.52 -8.07 2.48
N ILE A 158 -16.26 -7.71 1.44
CA ILE A 158 -17.73 -7.62 1.52
C ILE A 158 -18.33 -8.98 1.85
N LYS A 159 -17.84 -10.05 1.20
CA LYS A 159 -18.31 -11.40 1.51
C LYS A 159 -18.09 -11.77 2.98
N LYS A 160 -16.92 -11.50 3.55
CA LYS A 160 -16.64 -11.78 4.97
C LYS A 160 -17.60 -11.05 5.90
N VAL A 161 -17.93 -9.79 5.60
CA VAL A 161 -18.89 -9.00 6.40
C VAL A 161 -20.30 -9.54 6.23
N ALA A 162 -20.73 -9.84 5.00
CA ALA A 162 -22.05 -10.40 4.72
C ALA A 162 -22.26 -11.75 5.43
N ASP A 163 -21.28 -12.68 5.29
CA ASP A 163 -21.34 -13.98 5.97
C ASP A 163 -21.46 -13.82 7.51
N ALA A 164 -20.72 -12.86 8.09
CA ALA A 164 -20.79 -12.60 9.52
C ALA A 164 -22.18 -12.05 9.95
N LEU A 165 -22.79 -11.18 9.15
CA LEU A 165 -24.13 -10.63 9.40
C LEU A 165 -25.20 -11.73 9.29
N GLU A 166 -25.10 -12.59 8.27
CA GLU A 166 -26.02 -13.73 8.10
C GLU A 166 -25.94 -14.69 9.30
N LEU A 167 -24.74 -15.03 9.77
CA LEU A 167 -24.54 -15.91 10.92
C LEU A 167 -25.05 -15.32 12.24
N ARG A 168 -24.94 -14.00 12.42
CA ARG A 168 -25.42 -13.30 13.63
C ARG A 168 -26.95 -13.09 13.62
N GLY A 169 -27.55 -13.09 12.44
CA GLY A 169 -28.94 -12.66 12.25
C GLY A 169 -29.05 -11.13 12.36
N ILE A 170 -30.11 -10.58 11.74
CA ILE A 170 -30.51 -9.18 11.91
C ILE A 170 -31.50 -9.17 13.08
N TYR A 171 -31.00 -9.04 14.30
CA TYR A 171 -31.85 -8.70 15.43
C TYR A 171 -31.81 -7.19 15.64
N ALA A 172 -32.97 -6.57 15.42
CA ALA A 172 -33.24 -5.21 15.87
C ALA A 172 -33.48 -5.21 17.38
#